data_25707ac86629c752f8b3beb69d4b0dc6
#
_entry.id   25707ac86629c752f8b3beb69d4b0dc6
#
_cell.length_a   1.000
_cell.length_b   1.000
_cell.length_c   1.000
_cell.angle_alpha   90.00
_cell.angle_beta   90.00
_cell.angle_gamma   90.00
#
_symmetry.space_group_name_H-M   'P 1'
#
loop_
_entity.id
_entity.type
_entity.pdbx_description
1 polymer ?
#
loop_
_entity_poly.entity_id
_entity_poly.type
_entity_poly.pdbx_seq_one_letter_code
_entity_poly.pdbx_strand_id
1 'polypeptide(L)'
;MKAFNLLFVAAAAISLVSCGASEEETAEKVTYTLDAKASTLEWTGSKNPQYFHVGSVNVTEGSIEMEGDKLVAGSFKIDMNSIDSKDPNVPADKLPMLVGHLKDTSFFFVADFPEVNVTVNGYENGKLATTISVRGVELNQDIAVKLTSDDKKATIKGKFDVDFSKLNMKGMQPEPGSTEHVLPTISFDLNLSLNKK
;
A
#
# COMPACT_ATOMS: atom_id res chain seq x y z
N MET A 1 -76.46 31.37 -49.25
CA MET A 1 -76.45 32.33 -48.15
C MET A 1 -75.76 31.67 -46.99
N LYS A 2 -74.70 32.26 -46.54
CA LYS A 2 -73.83 31.97 -45.40
C LYS A 2 -73.37 30.53 -45.17
N ALA A 3 -72.16 30.25 -45.70
CA ALA A 3 -71.37 29.12 -45.38
C ALA A 3 -70.82 29.28 -43.94
N PHE A 4 -70.86 28.21 -43.14
CA PHE A 4 -70.25 28.14 -41.83
C PHE A 4 -69.09 27.17 -41.91
N ASN A 5 -67.85 27.71 -41.92
CA ASN A 5 -66.65 26.92 -41.91
C ASN A 5 -66.36 26.40 -40.49
N LEU A 6 -66.33 25.10 -40.32
CA LEU A 6 -65.93 24.45 -39.12
C LEU A 6 -64.41 24.15 -39.18
N LEU A 7 -63.64 24.88 -38.39
CA LEU A 7 -62.21 24.67 -38.25
C LEU A 7 -61.99 23.51 -37.29
N PHE A 8 -61.44 22.39 -37.77
CA PHE A 8 -60.91 21.30 -36.89
C PHE A 8 -59.53 21.68 -36.44
N VAL A 9 -59.37 21.92 -35.12
CA VAL A 9 -58.06 22.05 -34.46
C VAL A 9 -57.64 20.66 -34.04
N ALA A 10 -56.63 20.09 -34.69
CA ALA A 10 -55.97 18.88 -34.28
C ALA A 10 -54.93 19.22 -33.16
N ALA A 11 -55.21 18.84 -31.94
CA ALA A 11 -54.27 18.91 -30.85
C ALA A 11 -53.26 17.74 -30.97
N ALA A 12 -52.05 18.06 -31.41
CA ALA A 12 -50.93 17.12 -31.36
C ALA A 12 -50.40 17.03 -29.92
N ALA A 13 -50.66 15.92 -29.24
CA ALA A 13 -50.04 15.60 -27.96
C ALA A 13 -48.57 15.20 -28.19
N ILE A 14 -47.64 16.10 -27.86
CA ILE A 14 -46.21 15.81 -27.80
C ILE A 14 -45.94 15.11 -26.45
N SER A 15 -45.83 13.79 -26.49
CA SER A 15 -45.30 13.00 -25.36
C SER A 15 -43.80 13.25 -25.25
N LEU A 16 -43.39 14.06 -24.31
CA LEU A 16 -42.00 14.19 -23.84
C LEU A 16 -41.61 12.86 -23.17
N VAL A 17 -40.90 12.00 -23.89
CA VAL A 17 -40.16 10.90 -23.32
C VAL A 17 -38.97 11.53 -22.60
N SER A 18 -39.13 11.77 -21.29
CA SER A 18 -38.02 12.07 -20.39
C SER A 18 -37.16 10.80 -20.30
N CYS A 19 -36.08 10.70 -21.08
CA CYS A 19 -34.96 9.82 -20.77
C CYS A 19 -34.40 10.29 -19.44
N GLY A 20 -34.79 9.62 -18.37
CA GLY A 20 -34.09 9.70 -17.10
C GLY A 20 -32.69 9.14 -17.29
N ALA A 21 -31.70 9.98 -17.61
CA ALA A 21 -30.34 9.69 -17.32
C ALA A 21 -30.25 9.57 -15.79
N SER A 22 -30.06 8.37 -15.26
CA SER A 22 -29.63 8.20 -13.89
C SER A 22 -28.27 8.93 -13.81
N GLU A 23 -28.22 10.10 -13.17
CA GLU A 23 -26.99 10.67 -12.69
C GLU A 23 -26.43 9.59 -11.76
N GLU A 24 -25.36 8.90 -12.18
CA GLU A 24 -24.52 8.16 -11.27
C GLU A 24 -23.97 9.23 -10.31
N GLU A 25 -24.50 9.23 -9.11
CA GLU A 25 -24.02 10.05 -8.00
C GLU A 25 -22.56 9.64 -7.78
N THR A 26 -21.63 10.39 -8.38
CA THR A 26 -20.20 10.14 -8.22
C THR A 26 -19.89 10.36 -6.75
N ALA A 27 -19.59 9.26 -6.04
CA ALA A 27 -19.25 9.32 -4.63
C ALA A 27 -18.11 10.34 -4.41
N GLU A 28 -18.25 11.20 -3.41
CA GLU A 28 -17.26 12.22 -3.09
C GLU A 28 -15.90 11.56 -2.79
N LYS A 29 -14.84 12.10 -3.40
CA LYS A 29 -13.47 11.67 -3.11
C LYS A 29 -13.01 12.21 -1.75
N VAL A 30 -12.58 11.32 -0.90
CA VAL A 30 -12.03 11.63 0.43
C VAL A 30 -10.60 11.18 0.50
N THR A 31 -9.71 12.07 0.96
CA THR A 31 -8.29 11.75 1.17
C THR A 31 -8.01 11.56 2.66
N TYR A 32 -7.31 10.49 3.00
CA TYR A 32 -6.75 10.26 4.33
C TYR A 32 -5.23 10.32 4.24
N THR A 33 -4.61 11.10 5.12
CA THR A 33 -3.15 11.32 5.16
C THR A 33 -2.55 10.59 6.35
N LEU A 34 -1.39 9.99 6.16
CA LEU A 34 -0.67 9.21 7.16
C LEU A 34 -0.38 10.03 8.42
N ASP A 35 -0.67 9.45 9.58
CA ASP A 35 -0.11 9.83 10.86
C ASP A 35 1.12 8.95 11.14
N ALA A 36 2.29 9.42 10.74
CA ALA A 36 3.52 8.66 10.85
C ALA A 36 3.88 8.29 12.31
N LYS A 37 3.46 9.13 13.30
CA LYS A 37 3.72 8.85 14.72
C LYS A 37 2.85 7.75 15.31
N ALA A 38 1.65 7.55 14.74
CA ALA A 38 0.70 6.54 15.16
C ALA A 38 0.78 5.26 14.27
N SER A 39 1.75 5.20 13.36
CA SER A 39 1.92 4.11 12.40
C SER A 39 3.18 3.30 12.69
N THR A 40 3.13 2.00 12.42
CA THR A 40 4.26 1.08 12.57
C THR A 40 4.38 0.14 11.38
N LEU A 41 5.61 -0.17 11.01
CA LEU A 41 5.96 -1.21 10.06
C LEU A 41 7.13 -2.01 10.66
N GLU A 42 6.83 -3.23 11.10
CA GLU A 42 7.81 -4.16 11.66
C GLU A 42 8.16 -5.21 10.62
N TRP A 43 9.42 -5.68 10.65
CA TRP A 43 9.91 -6.69 9.72
C TRP A 43 10.51 -7.88 10.47
N THR A 44 10.41 -9.06 9.83
CA THR A 44 11.09 -10.30 10.25
C THR A 44 11.80 -10.89 9.04
N GLY A 45 13.12 -10.93 9.09
CA GLY A 45 13.97 -11.62 8.10
C GLY A 45 14.55 -12.89 8.70
N SER A 46 14.56 -14.00 7.96
CA SER A 46 14.95 -15.29 8.49
C SER A 46 15.85 -16.10 7.55
N LYS A 47 16.64 -17.02 8.10
CA LYS A 47 17.30 -18.11 7.39
C LYS A 47 16.47 -19.39 7.45
N ASN A 48 15.80 -19.60 8.58
CA ASN A 48 14.93 -20.73 8.87
C ASN A 48 14.01 -20.34 10.06
N PRO A 49 13.02 -21.15 10.45
CA PRO A 49 12.10 -20.82 11.54
C PRO A 49 12.76 -20.59 12.91
N GLN A 50 13.96 -21.12 13.14
CA GLN A 50 14.69 -21.02 14.41
C GLN A 50 15.69 -19.85 14.43
N TYR A 51 16.09 -19.37 13.24
CA TYR A 51 17.06 -18.29 13.11
C TYR A 51 16.49 -17.13 12.29
N PHE A 52 16.07 -16.10 12.99
CA PHE A 52 15.45 -14.91 12.41
C PHE A 52 15.89 -13.65 13.17
N HIS A 53 15.76 -12.53 12.51
CA HIS A 53 15.94 -11.19 13.08
C HIS A 53 14.67 -10.38 12.91
N VAL A 54 14.41 -9.48 13.86
CA VAL A 54 13.26 -8.60 13.88
C VAL A 54 13.67 -7.14 14.02
N GLY A 55 12.88 -6.26 13.49
CA GLY A 55 13.10 -4.83 13.62
C GLY A 55 11.96 -4.00 13.06
N SER A 56 12.21 -2.75 12.85
CA SER A 56 11.24 -1.80 12.33
C SER A 56 11.84 -0.87 11.28
N VAL A 57 10.97 -0.26 10.50
CA VAL A 57 11.30 0.80 9.55
C VAL A 57 10.15 1.81 9.53
N ASN A 58 10.43 3.10 9.34
CA ASN A 58 9.41 4.13 9.42
C ASN A 58 8.74 4.37 8.06
N VAL A 59 7.42 4.40 8.07
CA VAL A 59 6.62 4.99 6.99
C VAL A 59 6.51 6.49 7.30
N THR A 60 7.08 7.34 6.46
CA THR A 60 7.24 8.77 6.73
C THR A 60 6.17 9.63 6.10
N GLU A 61 5.70 9.23 4.93
CA GLU A 61 4.70 9.94 4.15
C GLU A 61 3.70 8.95 3.55
N GLY A 62 2.48 9.42 3.29
CA GLY A 62 1.53 8.63 2.54
C GLY A 62 0.11 9.15 2.63
N SER A 63 -0.71 8.67 1.72
CA SER A 63 -2.15 8.95 1.69
C SER A 63 -2.88 7.86 0.94
N ILE A 64 -4.19 7.79 1.18
CA ILE A 64 -5.12 7.01 0.39
C ILE A 64 -6.29 7.89 -0.06
N GLU A 65 -6.85 7.58 -1.21
CA GLU A 65 -8.07 8.20 -1.74
C GLU A 65 -9.20 7.18 -1.73
N MET A 66 -10.32 7.57 -1.16
CA MET A 66 -11.55 6.78 -1.10
C MET A 66 -12.64 7.45 -1.90
N GLU A 67 -13.42 6.68 -2.65
CA GLU A 67 -14.69 7.07 -3.24
C GLU A 67 -15.81 6.26 -2.57
N GLY A 68 -16.51 6.88 -1.62
CA GLY A 68 -17.36 6.12 -0.70
C GLY A 68 -16.54 5.10 0.07
N ASP A 69 -16.94 3.83 0.05
CA ASP A 69 -16.21 2.74 0.72
C ASP A 69 -15.08 2.12 -0.14
N LYS A 70 -14.88 2.62 -1.37
CA LYS A 70 -13.90 2.06 -2.29
C LYS A 70 -12.59 2.84 -2.21
N LEU A 71 -11.48 2.14 -1.92
CA LEU A 71 -10.14 2.68 -2.08
C LEU A 71 -9.79 2.68 -3.58
N VAL A 72 -9.49 3.87 -4.13
CA VAL A 72 -9.22 4.05 -5.57
C VAL A 72 -7.76 4.33 -5.87
N ALA A 73 -7.01 4.90 -4.92
CA ALA A 73 -5.58 5.17 -5.07
C ALA A 73 -4.91 5.31 -3.70
N GLY A 74 -3.59 5.22 -3.68
CA GLY A 74 -2.79 5.54 -2.51
C GLY A 74 -1.30 5.51 -2.81
N SER A 75 -0.53 6.11 -1.92
CA SER A 75 0.93 6.06 -1.98
C SER A 75 1.53 6.16 -0.59
N PHE A 76 2.66 5.50 -0.38
CA PHE A 76 3.42 5.56 0.88
C PHE A 76 4.91 5.61 0.59
N LYS A 77 5.65 6.28 1.47
CA LYS A 77 7.10 6.37 1.43
C LYS A 77 7.68 5.81 2.72
N ILE A 78 8.68 4.95 2.58
CA ILE A 78 9.38 4.30 3.68
C ILE A 78 10.82 4.81 3.69
N ASP A 79 11.28 5.34 4.83
CA ASP A 79 12.66 5.81 5.00
C ASP A 79 13.58 4.65 5.39
N MET A 80 14.39 4.18 4.46
CA MET A 80 15.33 3.08 4.67
C MET A 80 16.48 3.44 5.62
N ASN A 81 16.76 4.74 5.85
CA ASN A 81 17.71 5.16 6.89
C ASN A 81 17.20 4.85 8.29
N SER A 82 15.89 4.71 8.46
CA SER A 82 15.25 4.40 9.73
C SER A 82 15.26 2.92 10.10
N ILE A 83 15.81 2.02 9.25
CA ILE A 83 15.91 0.60 9.61
C ILE A 83 16.59 0.47 10.97
N ASP A 84 15.91 -0.20 11.88
CA ASP A 84 16.38 -0.48 13.23
C ASP A 84 16.08 -1.94 13.58
N SER A 85 16.83 -2.49 14.54
CA SER A 85 16.59 -3.82 15.08
C SER A 85 16.59 -3.78 16.61
N LYS A 86 15.58 -4.39 17.19
CA LYS A 86 15.42 -4.60 18.63
C LYS A 86 15.35 -6.09 18.95
N ASP A 87 16.07 -6.90 18.16
CA ASP A 87 16.06 -8.35 18.28
C ASP A 87 16.62 -8.78 19.64
N PRO A 88 15.83 -9.43 20.50
CA PRO A 88 16.26 -9.86 21.82
C PRO A 88 17.29 -10.99 21.77
N ASN A 89 17.45 -11.66 20.63
CA ASN A 89 18.41 -12.74 20.44
C ASN A 89 19.80 -12.23 20.00
N VAL A 90 19.92 -10.94 19.70
CA VAL A 90 21.17 -10.29 19.32
C VAL A 90 21.68 -9.45 20.50
N PRO A 91 22.94 -9.64 20.95
CA PRO A 91 23.53 -8.79 21.98
C PRO A 91 23.47 -7.31 21.57
N ALA A 92 23.12 -6.44 22.52
CA ALA A 92 22.88 -5.01 22.24
C ALA A 92 24.06 -4.30 21.55
N ASP A 93 25.29 -4.70 21.86
CA ASP A 93 26.51 -4.19 21.23
C ASP A 93 26.69 -4.66 19.77
N LYS A 94 25.94 -5.67 19.33
CA LYS A 94 25.95 -6.23 17.97
C LYS A 94 24.81 -5.70 17.08
N LEU A 95 23.75 -5.14 17.67
CA LEU A 95 22.63 -4.57 16.91
C LEU A 95 23.06 -3.51 15.88
N PRO A 96 23.98 -2.56 16.19
CA PRO A 96 24.44 -1.60 15.17
C PRO A 96 25.14 -2.26 13.98
N MET A 97 25.84 -3.38 14.19
CA MET A 97 26.50 -4.14 13.12
C MET A 97 25.45 -4.82 12.21
N LEU A 98 24.42 -5.42 12.80
CA LEU A 98 23.30 -6.00 12.05
C LEU A 98 22.61 -4.93 11.19
N VAL A 99 22.26 -3.79 11.79
CA VAL A 99 21.63 -2.67 11.09
C VAL A 99 22.53 -2.12 9.98
N GLY A 100 23.83 -1.96 10.24
CA GLY A 100 24.81 -1.53 9.24
C GLY A 100 24.88 -2.51 8.06
N HIS A 101 24.81 -3.81 8.33
CA HIS A 101 24.81 -4.84 7.30
C HIS A 101 23.55 -4.81 6.43
N LEU A 102 22.38 -4.60 7.05
CA LEU A 102 21.13 -4.43 6.30
C LEU A 102 21.15 -3.19 5.38
N LYS A 103 21.89 -2.15 5.77
CA LYS A 103 22.01 -0.89 5.00
C LYS A 103 23.09 -0.93 3.92
N ASP A 104 23.97 -1.90 3.93
CA ASP A 104 25.09 -1.99 2.99
C ASP A 104 24.68 -2.48 1.59
N THR A 105 25.65 -2.55 0.68
CA THR A 105 25.46 -2.97 -0.72
C THR A 105 24.99 -4.42 -0.87
N SER A 106 25.23 -5.27 0.14
CA SER A 106 24.83 -6.68 0.14
C SER A 106 23.33 -6.87 0.32
N PHE A 107 22.66 -5.89 0.94
CA PHE A 107 21.21 -5.89 1.17
C PHE A 107 20.53 -4.67 0.51
N PHE A 108 20.06 -3.71 1.28
CA PHE A 108 19.19 -2.63 0.76
C PHE A 108 19.94 -1.47 0.11
N PHE A 109 21.26 -1.39 0.28
CA PHE A 109 22.11 -0.33 -0.28
C PHE A 109 21.54 1.07 -0.07
N VAL A 110 21.28 1.39 1.19
CA VAL A 110 20.54 2.58 1.61
C VAL A 110 21.23 3.89 1.22
N ALA A 111 22.56 3.89 1.05
CA ALA A 111 23.29 5.06 0.59
C ALA A 111 22.83 5.56 -0.79
N ASP A 112 22.47 4.64 -1.71
CA ASP A 112 22.01 4.97 -3.06
C ASP A 112 20.48 4.89 -3.16
N PHE A 113 19.84 4.10 -2.30
CA PHE A 113 18.40 3.87 -2.28
C PHE A 113 17.80 4.14 -0.90
N PRO A 114 17.77 5.41 -0.47
CA PRO A 114 17.34 5.78 0.88
C PRO A 114 15.83 5.61 1.13
N GLU A 115 15.04 5.38 0.08
CA GLU A 115 13.59 5.31 0.15
C GLU A 115 13.04 4.10 -0.59
N VAL A 116 11.94 3.55 -0.05
CA VAL A 116 11.04 2.64 -0.78
C VAL A 116 9.72 3.36 -1.01
N ASN A 117 9.24 3.33 -2.25
CA ASN A 117 7.96 3.91 -2.61
C ASN A 117 6.95 2.80 -2.87
N VAL A 118 5.76 2.94 -2.28
CA VAL A 118 4.65 2.00 -2.47
C VAL A 118 3.48 2.75 -3.10
N THR A 119 3.06 2.31 -4.28
CA THR A 119 1.83 2.75 -4.93
C THR A 119 0.73 1.74 -4.64
N VAL A 120 -0.43 2.21 -4.20
CA VAL A 120 -1.63 1.40 -4.00
C VAL A 120 -2.55 1.62 -5.20
N ASN A 121 -2.81 0.56 -5.94
CA ASN A 121 -3.59 0.58 -7.17
C ASN A 121 -5.07 0.23 -6.95
N GLY A 122 -5.43 -0.22 -5.75
CA GLY A 122 -6.79 -0.56 -5.35
C GLY A 122 -6.83 -1.48 -4.13
N TYR A 123 -8.07 -1.73 -3.65
CA TYR A 123 -8.33 -2.66 -2.55
C TYR A 123 -9.53 -3.51 -2.88
N GLU A 124 -9.33 -4.81 -2.89
CA GLU A 124 -10.38 -5.77 -3.19
C GLU A 124 -10.18 -7.08 -2.41
N ASN A 125 -11.26 -7.66 -1.92
CA ASN A 125 -11.24 -8.96 -1.23
C ASN A 125 -10.22 -9.04 -0.07
N GLY A 126 -10.04 -7.94 0.67
CA GLY A 126 -9.08 -7.87 1.79
C GLY A 126 -7.62 -7.74 1.37
N LYS A 127 -7.35 -7.35 0.13
CA LYS A 127 -5.99 -7.17 -0.40
C LYS A 127 -5.82 -5.80 -1.04
N LEU A 128 -4.68 -5.17 -0.77
CA LEU A 128 -4.17 -4.02 -1.54
C LEU A 128 -3.37 -4.54 -2.73
N ALA A 129 -3.77 -4.16 -3.94
CA ALA A 129 -2.93 -4.31 -5.11
C ALA A 129 -1.85 -3.23 -5.06
N THR A 130 -0.57 -3.62 -4.95
CA THR A 130 0.52 -2.68 -4.77
C THR A 130 1.64 -2.84 -5.79
N THR A 131 2.31 -1.72 -6.08
CA THR A 131 3.60 -1.66 -6.75
C THR A 131 4.61 -1.11 -5.75
N ILE A 132 5.59 -1.93 -5.36
CA ILE A 132 6.65 -1.58 -4.41
C ILE A 132 7.93 -1.31 -5.21
N SER A 133 8.39 -0.06 -5.21
CA SER A 133 9.65 0.34 -5.84
C SER A 133 10.76 0.34 -4.80
N VAL A 134 11.68 -0.60 -4.90
CA VAL A 134 12.80 -0.80 -3.98
C VAL A 134 14.09 -1.09 -4.73
N ARG A 135 15.17 -0.38 -4.43
CA ARG A 135 16.48 -0.49 -5.13
C ARG A 135 16.35 -0.39 -6.67
N GLY A 136 15.44 0.46 -7.16
CA GLY A 136 15.22 0.63 -8.60
C GLY A 136 14.47 -0.53 -9.28
N VAL A 137 13.97 -1.50 -8.51
CA VAL A 137 13.18 -2.65 -9.00
C VAL A 137 11.74 -2.51 -8.54
N GLU A 138 10.79 -2.75 -9.43
CA GLU A 138 9.36 -2.77 -9.11
C GLU A 138 8.89 -4.21 -8.84
N LEU A 139 8.25 -4.36 -7.68
CA LEU A 139 7.60 -5.58 -7.24
C LEU A 139 6.09 -5.35 -7.22
N ASN A 140 5.34 -6.02 -8.08
CA ASN A 140 3.88 -6.01 -8.04
C ASN A 140 3.40 -7.12 -7.13
N GLN A 141 2.67 -6.76 -6.08
CA GLN A 141 2.23 -7.71 -5.06
C GLN A 141 0.90 -7.33 -4.44
N ASP A 142 0.05 -8.32 -4.22
CA ASP A 142 -1.15 -8.19 -3.42
C ASP A 142 -0.81 -8.38 -1.94
N ILE A 143 -1.11 -7.38 -1.12
CA ILE A 143 -0.85 -7.38 0.32
C ILE A 143 -2.16 -7.60 1.07
N ALA A 144 -2.25 -8.70 1.83
CA ALA A 144 -3.41 -8.99 2.65
C ALA A 144 -3.49 -8.04 3.85
N VAL A 145 -4.54 -7.23 3.92
CA VAL A 145 -4.76 -6.25 4.99
C VAL A 145 -6.23 -6.08 5.30
N LYS A 146 -6.52 -5.55 6.49
CA LYS A 146 -7.83 -5.02 6.85
C LYS A 146 -7.77 -3.48 6.72
N LEU A 147 -8.53 -2.93 5.80
CA LEU A 147 -8.81 -1.50 5.69
C LEU A 147 -10.11 -1.19 6.44
N THR A 148 -10.11 -0.15 7.25
CA THR A 148 -11.33 0.43 7.86
C THR A 148 -11.24 1.95 7.78
N SER A 149 -12.35 2.62 7.55
CA SER A 149 -12.43 4.08 7.52
C SER A 149 -13.72 4.57 8.17
N ASP A 150 -13.68 5.78 8.69
CA ASP A 150 -14.81 6.56 9.18
C ASP A 150 -14.63 8.03 8.77
N ASP A 151 -15.52 8.91 9.23
CA ASP A 151 -15.51 10.34 8.88
C ASP A 151 -14.25 11.11 9.32
N LYS A 152 -13.38 10.51 10.12
CA LYS A 152 -12.19 11.17 10.68
C LYS A 152 -10.89 10.45 10.37
N LYS A 153 -10.93 9.11 10.30
CA LYS A 153 -9.74 8.27 10.25
C LYS A 153 -9.91 7.10 9.30
N ALA A 154 -8.78 6.63 8.78
CA ALA A 154 -8.67 5.32 8.18
C ALA A 154 -7.55 4.54 8.86
N THR A 155 -7.65 3.21 8.88
CA THR A 155 -6.58 2.33 9.35
C THR A 155 -6.34 1.21 8.35
N ILE A 156 -5.07 0.85 8.16
CA ILE A 156 -4.64 -0.29 7.35
C ILE A 156 -3.79 -1.19 8.22
N LYS A 157 -4.23 -2.43 8.45
CA LYS A 157 -3.51 -3.39 9.31
C LYS A 157 -3.39 -4.74 8.62
N GLY A 158 -2.22 -5.35 8.73
CA GLY A 158 -2.04 -6.70 8.17
C GLY A 158 -0.67 -7.29 8.47
N LYS A 159 -0.62 -8.63 8.34
CA LYS A 159 0.61 -9.39 8.31
C LYS A 159 0.73 -10.03 6.94
N PHE A 160 1.86 -9.85 6.31
CA PHE A 160 2.09 -10.32 4.95
C PHE A 160 3.56 -10.53 4.69
N ASP A 161 3.85 -11.27 3.64
CA ASP A 161 5.20 -11.54 3.19
C ASP A 161 5.47 -10.80 1.88
N VAL A 162 6.70 -10.32 1.69
CA VAL A 162 7.19 -9.76 0.42
C VAL A 162 8.38 -10.58 -0.05
N ASP A 163 8.32 -11.04 -1.30
CA ASP A 163 9.41 -11.75 -1.96
C ASP A 163 10.36 -10.76 -2.67
N PHE A 164 11.57 -10.64 -2.12
CA PHE A 164 12.64 -9.80 -2.66
C PHE A 164 13.62 -10.54 -3.58
N SER A 165 13.32 -11.76 -4.01
CA SER A 165 14.19 -12.57 -4.88
C SER A 165 14.62 -11.85 -6.15
N LYS A 166 13.73 -11.04 -6.76
CA LYS A 166 14.01 -10.24 -7.95
C LYS A 166 15.13 -9.20 -7.77
N LEU A 167 15.44 -8.80 -6.55
CA LEU A 167 16.50 -7.83 -6.25
C LEU A 167 17.90 -8.46 -6.34
N ASN A 168 18.02 -9.78 -6.36
CA ASN A 168 19.29 -10.50 -6.38
C ASN A 168 20.32 -9.99 -5.35
N MET A 169 19.83 -9.69 -4.12
CA MET A 169 20.67 -9.18 -3.05
C MET A 169 21.73 -10.22 -2.65
N LYS A 170 23.01 -9.82 -2.66
CA LYS A 170 24.13 -10.73 -2.36
C LYS A 170 23.99 -11.39 -0.99
N GLY A 171 23.53 -10.65 0.02
CA GLY A 171 23.32 -11.16 1.36
C GLY A 171 22.20 -12.21 1.49
N MET A 172 21.37 -12.38 0.45
CA MET A 172 20.31 -13.40 0.38
C MET A 172 20.70 -14.58 -0.52
N GLN A 173 21.91 -14.59 -1.06
CA GLN A 173 22.39 -15.73 -1.86
C GLN A 173 23.16 -16.71 -0.98
N PRO A 174 23.08 -18.03 -1.24
CA PRO A 174 23.89 -19.00 -0.51
C PRO A 174 25.37 -18.76 -0.80
N GLU A 175 26.20 -18.83 0.24
CA GLU A 175 27.68 -18.86 0.06
C GLU A 175 28.09 -20.18 -0.60
N PRO A 176 29.18 -20.19 -1.41
CA PRO A 176 29.67 -21.40 -2.03
C PRO A 176 29.89 -22.53 -1.01
N GLY A 177 29.19 -23.66 -1.21
CA GLY A 177 29.27 -24.83 -0.33
C GLY A 177 28.36 -24.77 0.89
N SER A 178 27.54 -23.72 1.06
CA SER A 178 26.52 -23.60 2.10
C SER A 178 25.11 -23.74 1.50
N THR A 179 24.24 -24.43 2.22
CA THR A 179 22.80 -24.44 1.96
C THR A 179 22.06 -23.40 2.79
N GLU A 180 22.74 -22.79 3.77
CA GLU A 180 22.14 -21.76 4.64
C GLU A 180 22.37 -20.36 4.05
N HIS A 181 21.29 -19.63 3.89
CA HIS A 181 21.28 -18.23 3.46
C HIS A 181 20.06 -17.51 4.03
N VAL A 182 20.09 -16.18 4.00
CA VAL A 182 18.91 -15.38 4.35
C VAL A 182 17.85 -15.60 3.28
N LEU A 183 16.65 -15.97 3.70
CA LEU A 183 15.53 -16.17 2.76
C LEU A 183 15.16 -14.84 2.10
N PRO A 184 14.83 -14.86 0.81
CA PRO A 184 14.42 -13.64 0.09
C PRO A 184 13.03 -13.14 0.50
N THR A 185 12.26 -13.96 1.19
CA THR A 185 10.95 -13.59 1.72
C THR A 185 11.10 -12.96 3.09
N ILE A 186 10.62 -11.72 3.24
CA ILE A 186 10.57 -10.97 4.51
C ILE A 186 9.12 -10.81 4.91
N SER A 187 8.81 -11.15 6.16
CA SER A 187 7.49 -10.95 6.75
C SER A 187 7.36 -9.55 7.36
N PHE A 188 6.19 -8.95 7.20
CA PHE A 188 5.87 -7.63 7.74
C PHE A 188 4.62 -7.66 8.62
N ASP A 189 4.64 -6.84 9.68
CA ASP A 189 3.47 -6.49 10.49
C ASP A 189 3.22 -4.98 10.34
N LEU A 190 2.12 -4.65 9.68
CA LEU A 190 1.75 -3.29 9.30
C LEU A 190 0.58 -2.78 10.15
N ASN A 191 0.73 -1.57 10.68
CA ASN A 191 -0.35 -0.83 11.31
C ASN A 191 -0.25 0.65 10.93
N LEU A 192 -1.02 1.08 9.92
CA LEU A 192 -1.09 2.49 9.51
C LEU A 192 -2.33 3.15 10.09
N SER A 193 -2.14 4.34 10.61
CA SER A 193 -3.19 5.28 11.04
C SER A 193 -3.17 6.48 10.09
N LEU A 194 -4.32 6.86 9.56
CA LEU A 194 -4.45 7.98 8.65
C LEU A 194 -5.58 8.90 9.14
N ASN A 195 -5.40 10.20 9.00
CA ASN A 195 -6.39 11.20 9.35
C ASN A 195 -7.02 11.78 8.08
N LYS A 196 -8.34 11.98 8.10
CA LYS A 196 -9.04 12.67 7.02
C LYS A 196 -8.45 14.08 6.84
N LYS A 197 -8.23 14.47 5.59
CA LYS A 197 -7.69 15.78 5.23
C LYS A 197 -8.81 16.84 5.19
#